data_da91653cc18927043fb8ee30391d0d2c
#
_entry.id   da91653cc18927043fb8ee30391d0d2c
#
_cell.length_a   1.000
_cell.length_b   1.000
_cell.length_c   1.000
_cell.angle_alpha   90.00
_cell.angle_beta   90.00
_cell.angle_gamma   90.00
#
_symmetry.space_group_name_H-M   'P 1'
#
loop_
_entity.id
_entity.type
_entity.pdbx_description
1 polymer ?
#
loop_
_entity_poly.entity_id
_entity_poly.type
_entity_poly.pdbx_seq_one_letter_code
_entity_poly.pdbx_strand_id
1 'polypeptide(L)'
;MITELSRDLCIKHKDAFTGQLMKYPDIEGVAFSAQKVGGEDAYSTYEFTHKEEAFPGFFLSVSPSFLDVMGIEVTDGNCFSPSDDKDGNFHFIFNETARRANGLEVGEMVDMGWGPGRITGFIGDVALTSLREEEQNIAFCVSPDNKFQWLSYAYIRLRAGADVT
;
A
#
# COMPACT_ATOMS: atom_id res chain seq x y z
N MET A 1 12.78 10.25 -1.42
CA MET A 1 12.22 11.51 -0.82
C MET A 1 10.78 11.27 -0.43
N ILE A 2 10.35 11.76 0.72
CA ILE A 2 8.95 11.68 1.17
C ILE A 2 8.44 13.10 1.37
N THR A 3 7.25 13.40 0.87
CA THR A 3 6.60 14.69 1.07
C THR A 3 5.13 14.50 1.42
N GLU A 4 4.62 15.34 2.32
CA GLU A 4 3.21 15.42 2.62
C GLU A 4 2.51 16.31 1.57
N LEU A 5 1.36 15.86 1.11
CA LEU A 5 0.57 16.55 0.11
C LEU A 5 -0.82 16.86 0.67
N SER A 6 -1.45 17.91 0.15
CA SER A 6 -2.85 18.14 0.48
C SER A 6 -3.71 16.98 -0.04
N ARG A 7 -4.68 16.58 0.77
CA ARG A 7 -5.64 15.52 0.42
C ARG A 7 -6.33 15.76 -0.91
N ASP A 8 -6.65 17.01 -1.19
CA ASP A 8 -7.32 17.43 -2.42
C ASP A 8 -6.43 17.19 -3.66
N LEU A 9 -5.13 17.42 -3.54
CA LEU A 9 -4.16 17.15 -4.60
C LEU A 9 -4.03 15.65 -4.88
N CYS A 10 -4.00 14.82 -3.84
CA CYS A 10 -3.92 13.38 -4.00
C CYS A 10 -5.18 12.79 -4.65
N ILE A 11 -6.37 13.28 -4.28
CA ILE A 11 -7.64 12.76 -4.81
C ILE A 11 -7.85 13.20 -6.27
N LYS A 12 -7.61 14.47 -6.60
CA LYS A 12 -7.98 15.02 -7.90
C LYS A 12 -6.86 15.04 -8.93
N HIS A 13 -5.60 15.10 -8.48
CA HIS A 13 -4.47 15.41 -9.34
C HIS A 13 -3.29 14.42 -9.22
N LYS A 14 -3.48 13.29 -8.55
CA LYS A 14 -2.44 12.26 -8.35
C LYS A 14 -1.73 11.87 -9.65
N ASP A 15 -2.51 11.53 -10.68
CA ASP A 15 -1.98 11.10 -11.96
C ASP A 15 -1.24 12.22 -12.70
N ALA A 16 -1.78 13.44 -12.66
CA ALA A 16 -1.14 14.60 -13.25
C ALA A 16 0.17 14.95 -12.53
N PHE A 17 0.18 14.90 -11.20
CA PHE A 17 1.37 15.12 -10.39
C PHE A 17 2.46 14.08 -10.68
N THR A 18 2.09 12.80 -10.70
CA THR A 18 2.99 11.71 -11.10
C THR A 18 3.55 11.92 -12.49
N GLY A 19 2.70 12.22 -13.46
CA GLY A 19 3.10 12.47 -14.84
C GLY A 19 4.06 13.66 -15.01
N GLN A 20 3.93 14.71 -14.19
CA GLN A 20 4.86 15.83 -14.20
C GLN A 20 6.22 15.43 -13.60
N LEU A 21 6.24 14.75 -12.46
CA LEU A 21 7.47 14.31 -11.81
C LEU A 21 8.25 13.31 -12.68
N MET A 22 7.58 12.36 -13.32
CA MET A 22 8.21 11.36 -14.18
C MET A 22 8.85 11.93 -15.45
N LYS A 23 8.70 13.22 -15.75
CA LYS A 23 9.43 13.91 -16.83
C LYS A 23 10.89 14.21 -16.44
N TYR A 24 11.20 14.19 -15.16
CA TYR A 24 12.57 14.41 -14.69
C TYR A 24 13.36 13.10 -14.76
N PRO A 25 14.53 13.09 -15.43
CA PRO A 25 15.29 11.85 -15.70
C PRO A 25 15.86 11.19 -14.44
N ASP A 26 15.92 11.93 -13.35
CA ASP A 26 16.42 11.45 -12.05
C ASP A 26 15.33 10.83 -11.17
N ILE A 27 14.08 10.88 -11.60
CA ILE A 27 12.95 10.27 -10.88
C ILE A 27 12.63 8.92 -11.53
N GLU A 28 12.77 7.86 -10.73
CA GLU A 28 12.51 6.48 -11.17
C GLU A 28 11.11 5.98 -10.81
N GLY A 29 10.46 6.61 -9.84
CA GLY A 29 9.12 6.20 -9.43
C GLY A 29 8.47 7.16 -8.45
N VAL A 30 7.15 7.18 -8.47
CA VAL A 30 6.31 7.95 -7.56
C VAL A 30 5.23 7.04 -7.03
N ALA A 31 5.02 7.06 -5.71
CA ALA A 31 3.98 6.31 -5.04
C ALA A 31 3.34 7.13 -3.93
N PHE A 32 2.21 6.67 -3.44
CA PHE A 32 1.45 7.38 -2.41
C PHE A 32 1.01 6.43 -1.30
N SER A 33 0.85 6.97 -0.09
CA SER A 33 0.22 6.27 1.03
C SER A 33 -0.67 7.21 1.85
N ALA A 34 -1.54 6.60 2.66
CA ALA A 34 -2.41 7.34 3.58
C ALA A 34 -1.65 7.89 4.79
N GLN A 35 -0.71 7.10 5.32
CA GLN A 35 0.12 7.48 6.46
C GLN A 35 1.60 7.44 6.07
N LYS A 36 2.41 8.19 6.78
CA LYS A 36 3.86 8.22 6.58
C LYS A 36 4.48 6.93 7.13
N VAL A 37 5.09 6.14 6.27
CA VAL A 37 5.84 4.95 6.69
C VAL A 37 7.01 5.31 7.59
N GLY A 38 7.15 4.60 8.71
CA GLY A 38 8.17 4.86 9.73
C GLY A 38 7.83 5.98 10.73
N GLY A 39 6.63 6.56 10.65
CA GLY A 39 6.10 7.48 11.65
C GLY A 39 5.46 6.76 12.84
N GLU A 40 5.24 7.48 13.95
CA GLU A 40 4.58 6.92 15.14
C GLU A 40 3.13 6.52 14.86
N ASP A 41 2.45 7.21 13.94
CA ASP A 41 1.07 6.94 13.51
C ASP A 41 1.01 6.24 12.12
N ALA A 42 2.02 5.45 11.79
CA ALA A 42 2.18 4.89 10.44
C ALA A 42 1.08 3.90 10.05
N TYR A 43 0.34 3.36 11.02
CA TYR A 43 -0.62 2.29 10.78
C TYR A 43 -1.88 2.47 11.61
N SER A 44 -3.01 2.13 11.00
CA SER A 44 -4.26 1.93 11.71
C SER A 44 -4.51 0.44 11.88
N THR A 45 -4.94 0.04 13.08
CA THR A 45 -5.38 -1.33 13.33
C THR A 45 -6.81 -1.49 12.88
N TYR A 46 -7.07 -2.53 12.09
CA TYR A 46 -8.40 -2.88 11.60
C TYR A 46 -8.71 -4.34 11.88
N GLU A 47 -9.99 -4.66 11.86
CA GLU A 47 -10.47 -6.03 11.86
C GLU A 47 -10.76 -6.46 10.43
N PHE A 48 -10.18 -7.57 10.02
CA PHE A 48 -10.42 -8.23 8.75
C PHE A 48 -11.26 -9.47 8.97
N THR A 49 -12.13 -9.78 8.04
CA THR A 49 -12.95 -11.01 8.05
C THR A 49 -12.59 -11.87 6.84
N HIS A 50 -12.20 -13.11 7.10
CA HIS A 50 -11.90 -14.14 6.11
C HIS A 50 -12.67 -15.41 6.46
N LYS A 51 -13.51 -15.91 5.55
CA LYS A 51 -14.32 -17.12 5.76
C LYS A 51 -15.10 -17.12 7.10
N GLU A 52 -15.72 -15.99 7.42
CA GLU A 52 -16.50 -15.74 8.66
C GLU A 52 -15.65 -15.65 9.94
N GLU A 53 -14.33 -15.76 9.87
CA GLU A 53 -13.42 -15.56 10.99
C GLU A 53 -12.79 -14.17 10.94
N ALA A 54 -12.85 -13.46 12.07
CA ALA A 54 -12.27 -12.13 12.21
C ALA A 54 -10.85 -12.20 12.78
N PHE A 55 -9.96 -11.37 12.26
CA PHE A 55 -8.61 -11.21 12.79
C PHE A 55 -8.15 -9.75 12.73
N PRO A 56 -7.37 -9.27 13.72
CA PRO A 56 -6.83 -7.93 13.71
C PRO A 56 -5.58 -7.84 12.83
N GLY A 57 -5.35 -6.68 12.25
CA GLY A 57 -4.12 -6.41 11.49
C GLY A 57 -3.90 -4.93 11.27
N PHE A 58 -2.68 -4.58 10.92
CA PHE A 58 -2.33 -3.24 10.47
C PHE A 58 -2.71 -3.06 9.00
N PHE A 59 -3.23 -1.89 8.71
CA PHE A 59 -3.70 -1.52 7.38
C PHE A 59 -2.98 -0.25 6.91
N LEU A 60 -2.50 -0.30 5.68
CA LEU A 60 -1.96 0.86 4.99
C LEU A 60 -2.58 0.98 3.60
N SER A 61 -3.32 2.06 3.36
CA SER A 61 -3.81 2.41 2.02
C SER A 61 -2.68 2.99 1.18
N VAL A 62 -2.48 2.44 -0.01
CA VAL A 62 -1.36 2.79 -0.90
C VAL A 62 -1.82 2.92 -2.35
N SER A 63 -0.99 3.59 -3.17
CA SER A 63 -1.15 3.55 -4.62
C SER A 63 -0.62 2.23 -5.21
N PRO A 64 -1.05 1.83 -6.42
CA PRO A 64 -0.59 0.59 -7.06
C PRO A 64 0.94 0.47 -7.20
N SER A 65 1.65 1.59 -7.36
CA SER A 65 3.11 1.65 -7.52
C SER A 65 3.89 1.56 -6.20
N PHE A 66 3.22 1.54 -5.05
CA PHE A 66 3.87 1.73 -3.75
C PHE A 66 4.93 0.67 -3.43
N LEU A 67 4.60 -0.62 -3.59
CA LEU A 67 5.53 -1.70 -3.28
C LEU A 67 6.77 -1.66 -4.16
N ASP A 68 6.59 -1.40 -5.47
CA ASP A 68 7.70 -1.25 -6.41
C ASP A 68 8.61 -0.07 -6.05
N VAL A 69 8.03 1.11 -5.79
CA VAL A 69 8.79 2.32 -5.40
C VAL A 69 9.55 2.11 -4.09
N MET A 70 8.97 1.37 -3.15
CA MET A 70 9.60 1.04 -1.86
C MET A 70 10.59 -0.14 -1.96
N GLY A 71 10.66 -0.82 -3.10
CA GLY A 71 11.52 -1.99 -3.28
C GLY A 71 11.06 -3.21 -2.49
N ILE A 72 9.76 -3.34 -2.25
CA ILE A 72 9.17 -4.48 -1.54
C ILE A 72 8.75 -5.54 -2.57
N GLU A 73 9.35 -6.72 -2.49
CA GLU A 73 9.08 -7.82 -3.42
C GLU A 73 7.87 -8.65 -2.97
N VAL A 74 7.02 -9.00 -3.93
CA VAL A 74 5.95 -9.99 -3.75
C VAL A 74 6.54 -11.39 -3.81
N THR A 75 6.29 -12.19 -2.77
CA THR A 75 6.83 -13.55 -2.63
C THR A 75 5.94 -14.61 -3.26
N ASP A 76 4.63 -14.34 -3.35
CA ASP A 76 3.65 -15.22 -3.99
C ASP A 76 2.49 -14.39 -4.55
N GLY A 77 1.90 -14.82 -5.67
CA GLY A 77 0.87 -14.09 -6.38
C GLY A 77 1.45 -12.95 -7.24
N ASN A 78 0.70 -11.85 -7.32
CA ASN A 78 1.05 -10.70 -8.14
C ASN A 78 1.10 -9.41 -7.31
N CYS A 79 1.98 -8.49 -7.71
CA CYS A 79 1.93 -7.12 -7.24
C CYS A 79 0.66 -6.41 -7.73
N PHE A 80 0.34 -5.26 -7.14
CA PHE A 80 -0.75 -4.43 -7.63
C PHE A 80 -0.55 -4.04 -9.10
N SER A 81 -1.63 -4.13 -9.87
CA SER A 81 -1.68 -3.63 -11.24
C SER A 81 -1.91 -2.11 -11.26
N PRO A 82 -1.35 -1.37 -12.23
CA PRO A 82 -1.60 0.07 -12.37
C PRO A 82 -3.08 0.47 -12.48
N SER A 83 -3.96 -0.46 -12.81
CA SER A 83 -5.41 -0.24 -12.93
C SER A 83 -6.22 -0.67 -11.71
N ASP A 84 -5.60 -1.22 -10.66
CA ASP A 84 -6.33 -1.75 -9.51
C ASP A 84 -7.07 -0.67 -8.72
N ASP A 85 -6.63 0.58 -8.76
CA ASP A 85 -7.35 1.71 -8.18
C ASP A 85 -8.54 2.21 -9.03
N LYS A 86 -8.73 1.67 -10.25
CA LYS A 86 -9.76 2.11 -11.21
C LYS A 86 -10.85 1.08 -11.51
N ASP A 87 -10.68 -0.15 -11.05
CA ASP A 87 -11.62 -1.25 -11.35
C ASP A 87 -12.83 -1.32 -10.40
N GLY A 88 -12.87 -0.46 -9.39
CA GLY A 88 -13.97 -0.37 -8.42
C GLY A 88 -13.88 -1.37 -7.27
N ASN A 89 -12.82 -2.16 -7.18
CA ASN A 89 -12.61 -3.18 -6.16
C ASN A 89 -11.49 -2.81 -5.20
N PHE A 90 -11.49 -3.42 -4.01
CA PHE A 90 -10.35 -3.40 -3.10
C PHE A 90 -9.39 -4.54 -3.46
N HIS A 91 -8.09 -4.23 -3.43
CA HIS A 91 -7.02 -5.20 -3.64
C HIS A 91 -6.11 -5.22 -2.42
N PHE A 92 -5.81 -6.42 -1.91
CA PHE A 92 -4.97 -6.60 -0.73
C PHE A 92 -3.71 -7.40 -1.05
N ILE A 93 -2.61 -6.97 -0.43
CA ILE A 93 -1.38 -7.76 -0.31
C ILE A 93 -1.06 -7.84 1.18
N PHE A 94 -0.99 -9.06 1.71
CA PHE A 94 -0.67 -9.33 3.11
C PHE A 94 0.78 -9.79 3.26
N ASN A 95 1.30 -9.68 4.48
CA ASN A 95 2.59 -10.30 4.81
C ASN A 95 2.44 -11.80 5.13
N GLU A 96 3.57 -12.52 5.15
CA GLU A 96 3.58 -13.96 5.41
C GLU A 96 3.10 -14.32 6.83
N THR A 97 3.30 -13.44 7.82
CA THR A 97 2.73 -13.63 9.16
C THR A 97 1.20 -13.68 9.11
N ALA A 98 0.54 -12.74 8.44
CA ALA A 98 -0.92 -12.75 8.29
C ALA A 98 -1.40 -14.00 7.54
N ARG A 99 -0.67 -14.39 6.48
CA ARG A 99 -0.96 -15.58 5.69
C ARG A 99 -1.00 -16.84 6.55
N ARG A 100 0.08 -17.08 7.30
CA ARG A 100 0.22 -18.29 8.13
C ARG A 100 -0.78 -18.32 9.28
N ALA A 101 -0.97 -17.18 9.96
CA ALA A 101 -1.85 -17.08 11.11
C ALA A 101 -3.32 -17.28 10.78
N ASN A 102 -3.75 -16.89 9.58
CA ASN A 102 -5.16 -16.83 9.19
C ASN A 102 -5.51 -17.71 7.98
N GLY A 103 -4.56 -18.51 7.49
CA GLY A 103 -4.78 -19.45 6.38
C GLY A 103 -5.19 -18.74 5.07
N LEU A 104 -4.60 -17.58 4.78
CA LEU A 104 -4.94 -16.78 3.60
C LEU A 104 -4.29 -17.34 2.33
N GLU A 105 -5.00 -17.27 1.21
CA GLU A 105 -4.47 -17.68 -0.11
C GLU A 105 -4.74 -16.61 -1.18
N VAL A 106 -3.89 -16.61 -2.22
CA VAL A 106 -4.05 -15.72 -3.37
C VAL A 106 -5.39 -15.99 -4.05
N GLY A 107 -6.11 -14.92 -4.38
CA GLY A 107 -7.40 -14.96 -5.04
C GLY A 107 -8.60 -15.02 -4.11
N GLU A 108 -8.39 -15.28 -2.82
CA GLU A 108 -9.46 -15.25 -1.83
C GLU A 108 -9.93 -13.82 -1.51
N MET A 109 -11.11 -13.73 -0.92
CA MET A 109 -11.73 -12.47 -0.56
C MET A 109 -11.61 -12.23 0.94
N VAL A 110 -11.30 -10.99 1.30
CA VAL A 110 -11.24 -10.51 2.68
C VAL A 110 -12.07 -9.23 2.77
N ASP A 111 -12.82 -9.05 3.84
CA ASP A 111 -13.61 -7.84 4.10
C ASP A 111 -13.08 -7.13 5.36
N MET A 112 -12.99 -5.83 5.30
CA MET A 112 -12.65 -4.96 6.42
C MET A 112 -13.81 -4.03 6.84
N GLY A 113 -15.05 -4.37 6.48
CA GLY A 113 -16.25 -3.63 6.80
C GLY A 113 -16.64 -2.56 5.75
N TRP A 114 -15.86 -2.41 4.69
CA TRP A 114 -16.14 -1.46 3.58
C TRP A 114 -16.49 -2.16 2.29
N GLY A 115 -16.51 -3.46 2.31
CA GLY A 115 -16.76 -4.35 1.19
C GLY A 115 -15.58 -5.31 0.98
N PRO A 116 -15.87 -6.44 0.32
CA PRO A 116 -14.86 -7.45 0.07
C PRO A 116 -13.80 -6.96 -0.92
N GLY A 117 -12.56 -7.35 -0.66
CA GLY A 117 -11.44 -7.15 -1.56
C GLY A 117 -10.68 -8.44 -1.82
N ARG A 118 -10.01 -8.51 -2.95
CA ARG A 118 -9.26 -9.70 -3.37
C ARG A 118 -7.83 -9.66 -2.84
N ILE A 119 -7.35 -10.78 -2.35
CA ILE A 119 -5.93 -11.00 -2.06
C ILE A 119 -5.22 -11.23 -3.41
N THR A 120 -4.34 -10.29 -3.79
CA THR A 120 -3.57 -10.38 -5.04
C THR A 120 -2.23 -11.06 -4.86
N GLY A 121 -1.65 -10.96 -3.67
CA GLY A 121 -0.34 -11.55 -3.38
C GLY A 121 0.06 -11.43 -1.91
N PHE A 122 1.27 -11.90 -1.66
CA PHE A 122 1.92 -11.86 -0.35
C PHE A 122 3.32 -11.29 -0.45
N ILE A 123 3.77 -10.67 0.62
CA ILE A 123 5.14 -10.19 0.81
C ILE A 123 5.77 -10.88 2.02
N GLY A 124 7.09 -10.90 2.09
CA GLY A 124 7.80 -11.31 3.30
C GLY A 124 7.47 -10.39 4.48
N ASP A 125 7.86 -10.82 5.68
CA ASP A 125 7.68 -10.02 6.88
C ASP A 125 8.66 -8.84 6.82
N VAL A 126 8.12 -7.63 6.67
CA VAL A 126 8.88 -6.38 6.57
C VAL A 126 8.74 -5.58 7.85
N ALA A 127 9.85 -5.04 8.33
CA ALA A 127 9.84 -4.09 9.43
C ALA A 127 9.38 -2.73 8.90
N LEU A 128 8.11 -2.45 9.01
CA LEU A 128 7.54 -1.15 8.62
C LEU A 128 7.65 -0.11 9.73
N THR A 129 7.90 -0.55 10.96
CA THR A 129 8.20 0.31 12.11
C THR A 129 9.61 0.03 12.63
N SER A 130 10.22 1.03 13.24
CA SER A 130 11.47 0.84 13.95
C SER A 130 11.23 0.05 15.23
N LEU A 131 11.70 -1.20 15.25
CA LEU A 131 12.07 -1.95 16.43
C LEU A 131 10.96 -2.49 17.35
N ARG A 132 10.93 -3.79 17.47
CA ARG A 132 10.44 -4.57 18.61
C ARG A 132 8.97 -4.96 18.64
N GLU A 133 8.27 -5.02 17.56
CA GLU A 133 6.95 -5.60 17.66
C GLU A 133 6.94 -7.01 17.09
N GLU A 134 6.31 -7.89 17.87
CA GLU A 134 6.00 -9.28 17.55
C GLU A 134 5.43 -9.41 16.13
N GLU A 135 5.52 -10.56 15.56
CA GLU A 135 4.94 -10.89 14.24
C GLU A 135 3.51 -10.34 14.11
N GLN A 136 3.35 -9.31 13.28
CA GLN A 136 2.09 -8.60 13.14
C GLN A 136 1.46 -8.89 11.77
N ASN A 137 0.13 -9.01 11.74
CA ASN A 137 -0.61 -9.06 10.48
C ASN A 137 -0.55 -7.70 9.80
N ILE A 138 -0.03 -7.61 8.59
CA ILE A 138 0.11 -6.38 7.82
C ILE A 138 -0.60 -6.53 6.48
N ALA A 139 -1.44 -5.56 6.15
CA ALA A 139 -2.14 -5.47 4.88
C ALA A 139 -1.83 -4.15 4.17
N PHE A 140 -1.34 -4.22 2.95
CA PHE A 140 -1.38 -3.11 2.00
C PHE A 140 -2.66 -3.20 1.19
N CYS A 141 -3.30 -2.07 0.96
CA CYS A 141 -4.55 -2.02 0.23
C CYS A 141 -4.53 -0.94 -0.83
N VAL A 142 -4.89 -1.31 -2.04
CA VAL A 142 -5.29 -0.37 -3.08
C VAL A 142 -6.80 -0.25 -3.06
N SER A 143 -7.28 0.96 -2.79
CA SER A 143 -8.71 1.29 -2.77
C SER A 143 -9.14 1.90 -4.10
N PRO A 144 -10.40 1.69 -4.52
CA PRO A 144 -10.93 2.32 -5.72
C PRO A 144 -10.85 3.85 -5.65
N ASP A 145 -10.51 4.50 -6.76
CA ASP A 145 -10.37 5.97 -6.86
C ASP A 145 -11.63 6.76 -6.45
N ASN A 146 -12.80 6.17 -6.63
CA ASN A 146 -14.09 6.79 -6.30
C ASN A 146 -14.57 6.51 -4.87
N LYS A 147 -13.78 5.76 -4.08
CA LYS A 147 -14.10 5.36 -2.71
C LYS A 147 -12.83 5.43 -1.86
N PHE A 148 -12.90 6.03 -0.68
CA PHE A 148 -11.89 5.88 0.38
C PHE A 148 -10.42 6.17 0.01
N GLN A 149 -10.14 7.07 -0.92
CA GLN A 149 -8.77 7.52 -1.14
C GLN A 149 -8.36 8.50 -0.03
N TRP A 150 -7.50 8.03 0.86
CA TRP A 150 -6.94 8.85 1.95
C TRP A 150 -5.44 9.06 1.80
N LEU A 151 -4.95 9.01 0.56
CA LEU A 151 -3.54 9.21 0.27
C LEU A 151 -3.13 10.65 0.62
N SER A 152 -2.07 10.81 1.39
CA SER A 152 -1.58 12.10 1.88
C SER A 152 -0.07 12.27 1.76
N TYR A 153 0.66 11.20 1.54
CA TYR A 153 2.12 11.21 1.43
C TYR A 153 2.54 10.70 0.08
N ALA A 154 3.47 11.40 -0.57
CA ALA A 154 4.13 10.95 -1.80
C ALA A 154 5.55 10.47 -1.49
N TYR A 155 5.92 9.37 -2.10
CA TYR A 155 7.24 8.75 -2.06
C TYR A 155 7.85 8.87 -3.45
N ILE A 156 9.01 9.50 -3.55
CA ILE A 156 9.68 9.73 -4.81
C ILE A 156 11.01 8.96 -4.76
N ARG A 157 11.14 7.95 -5.60
CA ARG A 157 12.39 7.22 -5.77
C ARG A 157 13.27 7.96 -6.77
N LEU A 158 14.46 8.31 -6.33
CA LEU A 158 15.47 8.97 -7.15
C LEU A 158 16.51 7.95 -7.62
N ARG A 159 17.04 8.17 -8.79
CA ARG A 159 18.18 7.42 -9.31
C ARG A 159 19.40 7.59 -8.39
N ALA A 160 20.20 6.54 -8.25
CA ALA A 160 21.43 6.62 -7.48
C ALA A 160 22.37 7.72 -8.05
N GLY A 161 22.79 8.63 -7.18
CA GLY A 161 23.64 9.77 -7.55
C GLY A 161 22.88 11.00 -8.09
N ALA A 162 21.55 11.01 -8.03
CA ALA A 162 20.77 12.20 -8.37
C ALA A 162 21.11 13.36 -7.42
N ASP A 163 21.27 14.56 -7.97
CA ASP A 163 21.48 15.79 -7.19
C ASP A 163 20.13 16.31 -6.67
N VAL A 164 20.00 16.43 -5.37
CA VAL A 164 18.77 16.85 -4.67
C VAL A 164 18.86 18.30 -4.18
N THR A 165 19.54 19.16 -4.91
CA THR A 165 19.58 20.60 -4.60
C THR A 165 18.37 21.35 -5.11
#